data_b1e09f22c9632756bd2215174beabdc8
#
_entry.id   b1e09f22c9632756bd2215174beabdc8
#
_cell.length_a   1.000
_cell.length_b   1.000
_cell.length_c   1.000
_cell.angle_alpha   90.00
_cell.angle_beta   90.00
_cell.angle_gamma   90.00
#
_symmetry.space_group_name_H-M   'P 1'
#
loop_
_entity.id
_entity.type
_entity.pdbx_description
1 polymer ?
#
loop_
_entity_poly.entity_id
_entity_poly.type
_entity_poly.pdbx_seq_one_letter_code
_entity_poly.pdbx_strand_id
1 'polypeptide(L)'
;MIVVPHPPAGRTISLDTWTGAIDPEWRIYGRSSSDDKSPIVALLAAIDALDAQGPSAMTSNVRIILEGEEEAGSPHLADAVREYADRIRGDALILVDGPRHASGRATMNFGSRGLMAATITVYGALRDLHSGNYGNWAPNPALDLARLLASMKDDHGRVTIDGFYDDVVPLTASEKQAIDEIPDVEPTL
;
A
#
# COMPACT_ATOMS: atom_id res chain seq x y z
N MET A 1 18.08 7.54 11.42
CA MET A 1 16.78 8.22 11.27
C MET A 1 17.00 9.71 11.13
N ILE A 2 16.35 10.37 10.18
CA ILE A 2 16.56 11.79 9.88
C ILE A 2 15.31 12.55 10.32
N VAL A 3 15.47 13.65 11.05
CA VAL A 3 14.39 14.55 11.45
C VAL A 3 14.54 15.87 10.72
N VAL A 4 13.45 16.35 10.17
CA VAL A 4 13.42 17.65 9.49
C VAL A 4 12.42 18.56 10.19
N PRO A 5 12.84 19.78 10.61
CA PRO A 5 11.91 20.77 11.12
C PRO A 5 10.83 21.10 10.08
N HIS A 6 9.61 21.33 10.55
CA HIS A 6 8.49 21.73 9.68
C HIS A 6 7.91 23.07 10.14
N PRO A 7 7.83 24.09 9.30
CA PRO A 7 8.31 24.15 7.91
C PRO A 7 9.83 23.98 7.82
N PRO A 8 10.35 23.46 6.70
CA PRO A 8 11.76 23.12 6.59
C PRO A 8 12.63 24.37 6.77
N ALA A 9 13.36 24.43 7.87
CA ALA A 9 14.31 25.49 8.17
C ALA A 9 15.68 25.26 7.50
N GLY A 10 15.72 24.43 6.44
CA GLY A 10 16.97 24.10 5.74
C GLY A 10 17.95 23.23 6.53
N ARG A 11 17.52 22.69 7.67
CA ARG A 11 18.39 21.88 8.54
C ARG A 11 17.85 20.45 8.70
N THR A 12 18.66 19.48 8.36
CA THR A 12 18.45 18.06 8.63
C THR A 12 19.21 17.66 9.89
N ILE A 13 18.56 16.91 10.78
CA ILE A 13 19.13 16.46 12.04
C ILE A 13 19.10 14.92 12.07
N SER A 14 20.21 14.29 12.43
CA SER A 14 20.24 12.86 12.69
C SER A 14 19.87 12.59 14.15
N LEU A 15 18.83 11.79 14.37
CA LEU A 15 18.41 11.39 15.74
C LEU A 15 19.48 10.60 16.47
N ASP A 16 20.34 9.89 15.74
CA ASP A 16 21.41 9.08 16.35
C ASP A 16 22.46 9.93 17.08
N THR A 17 22.56 11.20 16.72
CA THR A 17 23.53 12.16 17.29
C THR A 17 22.87 13.36 17.97
N TRP A 18 21.52 13.46 17.94
CA TRP A 18 20.81 14.59 18.51
C TRP A 18 20.56 14.41 20.00
N THR A 19 20.96 15.41 20.78
CA THR A 19 20.81 15.43 22.25
C THR A 19 19.87 16.52 22.76
N GLY A 20 19.31 17.33 21.85
CA GLY A 20 18.38 18.40 22.19
C GLY A 20 16.92 17.93 22.27
N ALA A 21 16.04 18.85 22.64
CA ALA A 21 14.60 18.60 22.57
C ALA A 21 14.15 18.45 21.11
N ILE A 22 13.17 17.57 20.90
CA ILE A 22 12.51 17.38 19.59
C ILE A 22 11.24 18.23 19.59
N ASP A 23 11.10 19.08 18.59
CA ASP A 23 9.89 19.86 18.37
C ASP A 23 8.78 18.90 17.86
N PRO A 24 7.57 18.90 18.44
CA PRO A 24 6.44 18.08 17.99
C PRO A 24 6.07 18.29 16.51
N GLU A 25 6.38 19.44 15.94
CA GLU A 25 6.10 19.73 14.52
C GLU A 25 7.18 19.18 13.57
N TRP A 26 8.24 18.60 14.07
CA TRP A 26 9.26 18.00 13.23
C TRP A 26 8.79 16.70 12.59
N ARG A 27 9.25 16.46 11.37
CA ARG A 27 8.99 15.22 10.64
C ARG A 27 10.17 14.27 10.71
N ILE A 28 9.88 13.00 10.94
CA ILE A 28 10.88 11.93 10.97
C ILE A 28 10.88 11.23 9.61
N TYR A 29 12.04 11.14 8.99
CA TYR A 29 12.24 10.43 7.75
C TYR A 29 13.16 9.24 7.96
N GLY A 30 12.75 8.09 7.46
CA GLY A 30 13.52 6.85 7.53
C GLY A 30 12.65 5.65 7.17
N ARG A 31 13.27 4.53 6.82
CA ARG A 31 12.55 3.29 6.60
C ARG A 31 11.71 2.93 7.85
N SER A 32 10.49 2.50 7.65
CA SER A 32 9.51 2.16 8.67
C SER A 32 9.05 3.34 9.57
N SER A 33 9.43 4.59 9.32
CA SER A 33 8.99 5.70 10.19
C SER A 33 7.50 6.01 10.06
N SER A 34 6.95 5.88 8.86
CA SER A 34 5.52 5.99 8.57
C SER A 34 4.92 4.61 8.33
N ASP A 35 5.50 3.90 7.43
CA ASP A 35 5.13 2.59 6.96
C ASP A 35 6.17 1.56 7.46
N ASP A 36 5.89 0.79 8.55
CA ASP A 36 4.63 0.77 9.28
C ASP A 36 4.82 0.80 10.81
N LYS A 37 5.69 1.67 11.33
CA LYS A 37 5.83 1.84 12.79
C LYS A 37 4.98 2.94 13.37
N SER A 38 4.57 3.94 12.59
CA SER A 38 3.72 5.01 13.08
C SER A 38 2.32 4.52 13.51
N PRO A 39 1.65 3.60 12.80
CA PRO A 39 0.41 3.01 13.25
C PRO A 39 0.53 2.26 14.57
N ILE A 40 1.64 1.55 14.81
CA ILE A 40 1.87 0.86 16.08
C ILE A 40 1.89 1.87 17.24
N VAL A 41 2.63 2.96 17.09
CA VAL A 41 2.71 4.02 18.11
C VAL A 41 1.36 4.68 18.31
N ALA A 42 0.63 4.96 17.23
CA ALA A 42 -0.71 5.55 17.30
C ALA A 42 -1.72 4.63 18.02
N LEU A 43 -1.68 3.32 17.73
CA LEU A 43 -2.51 2.33 18.40
C LEU A 43 -2.24 2.26 19.90
N LEU A 44 -0.97 2.21 20.30
CA LEU A 44 -0.58 2.19 21.71
C LEU A 44 -1.01 3.48 22.43
N ALA A 45 -0.81 4.64 21.80
CA ALA A 45 -1.27 5.91 22.35
C ALA A 45 -2.80 5.99 22.50
N ALA A 46 -3.55 5.39 21.57
CA ALA A 46 -5.01 5.32 21.66
C ALA A 46 -5.45 4.41 22.83
N ILE A 47 -4.78 3.29 23.06
CA ILE A 47 -5.02 2.39 24.19
C ILE A 47 -4.72 3.12 25.50
N ASP A 48 -3.57 3.78 25.61
CA ASP A 48 -3.19 4.55 26.81
C ASP A 48 -4.21 5.66 27.11
N ALA A 49 -4.71 6.33 26.07
CA ALA A 49 -5.74 7.36 26.22
C ALA A 49 -7.09 6.81 26.69
N LEU A 50 -7.45 5.60 26.30
CA LEU A 50 -8.65 4.91 26.81
C LEU A 50 -8.45 4.47 28.27
N ASP A 51 -7.33 3.87 28.61
CA ASP A 51 -7.02 3.44 29.98
C ASP A 51 -7.02 4.62 30.96
N ALA A 52 -6.55 5.79 30.53
CA ALA A 52 -6.57 7.00 31.35
C ALA A 52 -7.99 7.50 31.67
N GLN A 53 -9.02 7.08 30.94
CA GLN A 53 -10.42 7.40 31.20
C GLN A 53 -11.06 6.48 32.23
N GLY A 54 -10.37 5.42 32.63
CA GLY A 54 -10.78 4.47 33.66
C GLY A 54 -11.23 3.10 33.14
N PRO A 55 -11.44 2.13 34.01
CA PRO A 55 -11.59 0.70 33.64
C PRO A 55 -12.83 0.38 32.79
N SER A 56 -13.77 1.29 32.63
CA SER A 56 -14.97 1.11 31.79
C SER A 56 -14.84 1.72 30.39
N ALA A 57 -13.74 2.38 30.09
CA ALA A 57 -13.57 3.04 28.78
C ALA A 57 -13.29 2.03 27.66
N MET A 58 -12.56 0.97 27.97
CA MET A 58 -12.31 -0.13 27.03
C MET A 58 -13.34 -1.25 27.29
N THR A 59 -14.31 -1.38 26.39
CA THR A 59 -15.39 -2.36 26.51
C THR A 59 -15.20 -3.61 25.67
N SER A 60 -14.13 -3.66 24.88
CA SER A 60 -13.82 -4.75 23.96
C SER A 60 -12.46 -5.37 24.27
N ASN A 61 -12.32 -6.65 24.00
CA ASN A 61 -11.01 -7.30 24.04
C ASN A 61 -10.22 -6.93 22.79
N VAL A 62 -9.00 -6.45 22.97
CA VAL A 62 -8.08 -6.12 21.87
C VAL A 62 -6.97 -7.16 21.80
N ARG A 63 -6.75 -7.66 20.61
CA ARG A 63 -5.60 -8.52 20.29
C ARG A 63 -4.78 -7.82 19.22
N ILE A 64 -3.49 -7.67 19.46
CA ILE A 64 -2.57 -7.01 18.54
C ILE A 64 -1.70 -8.09 17.91
N ILE A 65 -1.66 -8.08 16.58
CA ILE A 65 -0.79 -8.93 15.77
C ILE A 65 0.18 -7.99 15.08
N LEU A 66 1.48 -8.20 15.27
CA LEU A 66 2.52 -7.46 14.59
C LEU A 66 3.22 -8.44 13.63
N GLU A 67 3.17 -8.12 12.36
CA GLU A 67 3.85 -8.88 11.32
C GLU A 67 5.10 -8.13 10.86
N GLY A 68 6.22 -8.82 10.74
CA GLY A 68 7.51 -8.23 10.39
C GLY A 68 7.99 -8.54 8.98
N GLU A 69 7.22 -9.26 8.18
CA GLU A 69 7.61 -9.73 6.84
C GLU A 69 6.71 -9.19 5.72
N GLU A 70 5.82 -8.24 6.00
CA GLU A 70 4.86 -7.71 5.02
C GLU A 70 5.58 -7.24 3.76
N GLU A 71 6.62 -6.46 3.88
CA GLU A 71 7.42 -5.93 2.79
C GLU A 71 8.17 -7.01 1.97
N ALA A 72 8.27 -8.21 2.50
CA ALA A 72 8.81 -9.38 1.82
C ALA A 72 7.71 -10.29 1.22
N GLY A 73 6.44 -9.88 1.30
CA GLY A 73 5.28 -10.63 0.80
C GLY A 73 4.72 -11.65 1.79
N SER A 74 4.98 -11.48 3.08
CA SER A 74 4.38 -12.27 4.18
C SER A 74 4.49 -13.80 4.02
N PRO A 75 5.66 -14.37 3.72
CA PRO A 75 5.79 -15.78 3.34
C PRO A 75 5.32 -16.75 4.44
N HIS A 76 5.37 -16.35 5.71
CA HIS A 76 5.01 -17.20 6.86
C HIS A 76 3.69 -16.81 7.52
N LEU A 77 3.03 -15.72 7.13
CA LEU A 77 1.81 -15.22 7.77
C LEU A 77 0.69 -16.25 7.76
N ALA A 78 0.48 -16.91 6.64
CA ALA A 78 -0.61 -17.90 6.53
C ALA A 78 -0.46 -19.07 7.49
N ASP A 79 0.75 -19.54 7.71
CA ASP A 79 1.06 -20.62 8.64
C ASP A 79 0.93 -20.15 10.10
N ALA A 80 1.43 -18.96 10.41
CA ALA A 80 1.27 -18.35 11.73
C ALA A 80 -0.22 -18.13 12.09
N VAL A 81 -1.03 -17.65 11.15
CA VAL A 81 -2.49 -17.49 11.36
C VAL A 81 -3.17 -18.82 11.66
N ARG A 82 -2.79 -19.90 10.98
CA ARG A 82 -3.35 -21.24 11.24
C ARG A 82 -2.91 -21.77 12.61
N GLU A 83 -1.64 -21.64 12.94
CA GLU A 83 -1.08 -22.14 14.20
C GLU A 83 -1.66 -21.42 15.42
N TYR A 84 -1.84 -20.10 15.33
CA TYR A 84 -2.30 -19.26 16.44
C TYR A 84 -3.78 -18.86 16.32
N ALA A 85 -4.57 -19.51 15.49
CA ALA A 85 -5.97 -19.17 15.20
C ALA A 85 -6.82 -18.93 16.47
N ASP A 86 -6.68 -19.80 17.49
CA ASP A 86 -7.43 -19.68 18.74
C ASP A 86 -7.03 -18.46 19.58
N ARG A 87 -5.79 -17.98 19.41
CA ARG A 87 -5.29 -16.80 20.11
C ARG A 87 -5.68 -15.49 19.44
N ILE A 88 -5.82 -15.49 18.11
CA ILE A 88 -6.03 -14.30 17.29
C ILE A 88 -7.49 -14.13 16.85
N ARG A 89 -8.35 -15.13 17.03
CA ARG A 89 -9.76 -15.06 16.65
C ARG A 89 -10.46 -13.87 17.33
N GLY A 90 -11.23 -13.10 16.57
CA GLY A 90 -12.03 -11.97 17.02
C GLY A 90 -13.30 -11.82 16.20
N ASP A 91 -14.17 -10.90 16.58
CA ASP A 91 -15.42 -10.57 15.88
C ASP A 91 -15.16 -9.58 14.74
N ALA A 92 -14.08 -8.82 14.82
CA ALA A 92 -13.63 -7.88 13.78
C ALA A 92 -12.12 -7.89 13.67
N LEU A 93 -11.63 -7.67 12.46
CA LEU A 93 -10.22 -7.46 12.13
C LEU A 93 -10.06 -6.03 11.60
N ILE A 94 -9.12 -5.29 12.18
CA ILE A 94 -8.74 -3.96 11.71
C ILE A 94 -7.27 -4.04 11.30
N LEU A 95 -7.01 -3.80 10.02
CA LEU A 95 -5.66 -3.65 9.49
C LEU A 95 -5.27 -2.17 9.59
N VAL A 96 -4.22 -1.89 10.35
CA VAL A 96 -3.75 -0.51 10.58
C VAL A 96 -2.54 -0.27 9.68
N ASP A 97 -2.77 -0.47 8.41
CA ASP A 97 -1.80 -0.28 7.33
C ASP A 97 -2.51 0.36 6.15
N GLY A 98 -2.02 1.47 5.69
CA GLY A 98 -2.59 2.18 4.57
C GLY A 98 -2.34 3.69 4.59
N PRO A 99 -2.39 4.32 3.44
CA PRO A 99 -2.13 5.74 3.32
C PRO A 99 -3.24 6.56 3.97
N ARG A 100 -2.86 7.64 4.65
CA ARG A 100 -3.79 8.67 5.06
C ARG A 100 -4.31 9.40 3.82
N HIS A 101 -5.61 9.69 3.78
CA HIS A 101 -6.19 10.46 2.68
C HIS A 101 -5.54 11.86 2.57
N ALA A 102 -5.33 12.34 1.34
CA ALA A 102 -4.64 13.61 1.09
C ALA A 102 -5.34 14.83 1.73
N SER A 103 -6.67 14.77 1.96
CA SER A 103 -7.39 15.79 2.72
C SER A 103 -6.98 15.90 4.19
N GLY A 104 -6.21 14.95 4.72
CA GLY A 104 -5.83 14.87 6.12
C GLY A 104 -6.93 14.38 7.06
N ARG A 105 -8.12 14.04 6.56
CA ARG A 105 -9.21 13.48 7.36
C ARG A 105 -8.91 12.05 7.78
N ALA A 106 -9.47 11.64 8.91
CA ALA A 106 -9.45 10.24 9.32
C ALA A 106 -10.15 9.39 8.24
N THR A 107 -9.52 8.30 7.84
CA THR A 107 -9.97 7.46 6.74
C THR A 107 -10.06 6.01 7.20
N MET A 108 -11.13 5.34 6.83
CA MET A 108 -11.31 3.91 7.01
C MET A 108 -11.66 3.29 5.66
N ASN A 109 -10.87 2.30 5.24
CA ASN A 109 -11.11 1.57 3.99
C ASN A 109 -11.76 0.23 4.33
N PHE A 110 -12.80 -0.14 3.60
CA PHE A 110 -13.52 -1.41 3.78
C PHE A 110 -13.12 -2.47 2.78
N GLY A 111 -12.09 -2.22 2.00
CA GLY A 111 -11.56 -3.15 1.02
C GLY A 111 -10.40 -2.53 0.24
N SER A 112 -9.72 -3.37 -0.51
CA SER A 112 -8.63 -2.95 -1.39
C SER A 112 -8.87 -3.47 -2.80
N ARG A 113 -8.21 -2.84 -3.77
CA ARG A 113 -8.19 -3.35 -5.14
C ARG A 113 -7.38 -4.64 -5.19
N GLY A 114 -7.78 -5.55 -6.06
CA GLY A 114 -6.98 -6.74 -6.36
C GLY A 114 -5.64 -6.38 -7.00
N LEU A 115 -4.64 -7.21 -6.76
CA LEU A 115 -3.34 -7.15 -7.41
C LEU A 115 -3.08 -8.44 -8.17
N MET A 116 -2.65 -8.31 -9.41
CA MET A 116 -2.16 -9.42 -10.22
C MET A 116 -0.83 -9.03 -10.84
N ALA A 117 0.14 -9.93 -10.77
CA ALA A 117 1.42 -9.77 -11.46
C ALA A 117 1.59 -10.89 -12.49
N ALA A 118 2.16 -10.55 -13.64
CA ALA A 118 2.49 -11.51 -14.68
C ALA A 118 3.85 -11.19 -15.28
N THR A 119 4.59 -12.23 -15.62
CA THR A 119 5.83 -12.11 -16.40
C THR A 119 5.53 -12.53 -17.83
N ILE A 120 5.77 -11.64 -18.78
CA ILE A 120 5.53 -11.88 -20.20
C ILE A 120 6.88 -12.01 -20.91
N THR A 121 7.08 -13.13 -21.59
CA THR A 121 8.28 -13.36 -22.39
C THR A 121 7.89 -13.53 -23.85
N VAL A 122 8.46 -12.73 -24.72
CA VAL A 122 8.30 -12.82 -26.17
C VAL A 122 9.61 -13.29 -26.79
N TYR A 123 9.54 -14.38 -27.52
CA TYR A 123 10.70 -14.99 -28.15
C TYR A 123 10.94 -14.43 -29.55
N GLY A 124 12.21 -14.17 -29.89
CA GLY A 124 12.66 -13.76 -31.20
C GLY A 124 13.47 -14.86 -31.91
N ALA A 125 14.39 -14.44 -32.78
CA ALA A 125 15.30 -15.35 -33.49
C ALA A 125 16.20 -16.12 -32.50
N LEU A 126 16.54 -17.36 -32.86
CA LEU A 126 17.42 -18.22 -32.04
C LEU A 126 18.87 -17.74 -31.94
N ARG A 127 19.27 -16.77 -32.76
CA ARG A 127 20.60 -16.18 -32.80
C ARG A 127 20.53 -14.73 -33.23
N ASP A 128 21.59 -14.00 -32.99
CA ASP A 128 21.72 -12.62 -33.43
C ASP A 128 21.68 -12.55 -34.97
N LEU A 129 20.92 -11.57 -35.46
CA LEU A 129 20.74 -11.32 -36.87
C LEU A 129 21.33 -9.95 -37.24
N HIS A 130 22.08 -9.91 -38.34
CA HIS A 130 22.63 -8.66 -38.84
C HIS A 130 21.51 -7.77 -39.42
N SER A 131 21.39 -6.55 -38.90
CA SER A 131 20.32 -5.62 -39.28
C SER A 131 20.27 -5.28 -40.76
N GLY A 132 21.40 -5.20 -41.44
CA GLY A 132 21.48 -4.93 -42.87
C GLY A 132 20.85 -6.03 -43.75
N ASN A 133 20.79 -7.26 -43.23
CA ASN A 133 20.21 -8.41 -43.96
C ASN A 133 18.82 -8.76 -43.54
N TYR A 134 18.47 -8.53 -42.24
CA TYR A 134 17.26 -9.03 -41.62
C TYR A 134 16.40 -7.91 -41.00
N GLY A 135 16.88 -6.65 -41.03
CA GLY A 135 16.16 -5.51 -40.50
C GLY A 135 14.80 -5.37 -41.15
N ASN A 136 13.77 -5.15 -40.36
CA ASN A 136 12.38 -5.05 -40.77
C ASN A 136 11.76 -6.28 -41.47
N TRP A 137 12.56 -7.36 -41.65
CA TRP A 137 12.09 -8.63 -42.20
C TRP A 137 11.91 -9.69 -41.12
N ALA A 138 12.88 -9.84 -40.23
CA ALA A 138 12.72 -10.71 -39.08
C ALA A 138 11.84 -10.04 -38.00
N PRO A 139 10.91 -10.77 -37.36
CA PRO A 139 10.11 -10.25 -36.25
C PRO A 139 11.00 -9.68 -35.14
N ASN A 140 10.63 -8.55 -34.61
CA ASN A 140 11.33 -7.92 -33.48
C ASN A 140 10.53 -8.16 -32.19
N PRO A 141 11.00 -9.02 -31.27
CA PRO A 141 10.26 -9.37 -30.06
C PRO A 141 9.99 -8.18 -29.14
N ALA A 142 10.83 -7.15 -29.17
CA ALA A 142 10.57 -5.93 -28.39
C ALA A 142 9.38 -5.15 -28.93
N LEU A 143 9.23 -5.04 -30.26
CA LEU A 143 8.05 -4.41 -30.87
C LEU A 143 6.78 -5.25 -30.66
N ASP A 144 6.89 -6.56 -30.73
CA ASP A 144 5.75 -7.45 -30.52
C ASP A 144 5.30 -7.41 -29.04
N LEU A 145 6.24 -7.37 -28.09
CA LEU A 145 5.94 -7.13 -26.68
C LEU A 145 5.25 -5.77 -26.46
N ALA A 146 5.78 -4.71 -27.07
CA ALA A 146 5.19 -3.38 -26.95
C ALA A 146 3.75 -3.33 -27.48
N ARG A 147 3.48 -3.97 -28.62
CA ARG A 147 2.13 -4.09 -29.17
C ARG A 147 1.19 -4.90 -28.26
N LEU A 148 1.69 -6.02 -27.73
CA LEU A 148 0.94 -6.84 -26.81
C LEU A 148 0.55 -6.06 -25.55
N LEU A 149 1.50 -5.35 -24.93
CA LEU A 149 1.23 -4.52 -23.75
C LEU A 149 0.26 -3.39 -24.07
N ALA A 150 0.40 -2.71 -25.20
CA ALA A 150 -0.51 -1.66 -25.64
C ALA A 150 -1.93 -2.18 -25.89
N SER A 151 -2.09 -3.44 -26.31
CA SER A 151 -3.40 -4.04 -26.53
C SER A 151 -4.14 -4.42 -25.24
N MET A 152 -3.48 -4.41 -24.08
CA MET A 152 -4.08 -4.82 -22.80
C MET A 152 -4.95 -3.75 -22.14
N LYS A 153 -4.86 -2.50 -22.61
CA LYS A 153 -5.69 -1.38 -22.13
C LYS A 153 -6.10 -0.49 -23.30
N ASP A 154 -7.29 0.06 -23.18
CA ASP A 154 -7.76 1.11 -24.10
C ASP A 154 -7.23 2.51 -23.70
N ASP A 155 -7.55 3.51 -24.51
CA ASP A 155 -7.16 4.92 -24.30
C ASP A 155 -7.78 5.53 -23.02
N HIS A 156 -8.78 4.89 -22.43
CA HIS A 156 -9.44 5.29 -21.19
C HIS A 156 -8.88 4.53 -19.98
N GLY A 157 -7.85 3.68 -20.18
CA GLY A 157 -7.22 2.89 -19.12
C GLY A 157 -7.99 1.63 -18.72
N ARG A 158 -9.09 1.30 -19.44
CA ARG A 158 -9.84 0.07 -19.20
C ARG A 158 -9.04 -1.13 -19.73
N VAL A 159 -8.97 -2.20 -18.93
CA VAL A 159 -8.34 -3.46 -19.36
C VAL A 159 -9.20 -4.13 -20.43
N THR A 160 -8.56 -4.54 -21.52
CA THR A 160 -9.20 -5.16 -22.70
C THR A 160 -9.01 -6.66 -22.79
N ILE A 161 -8.44 -7.27 -21.73
CA ILE A 161 -8.26 -8.72 -21.65
C ILE A 161 -9.61 -9.37 -21.37
N ASP A 162 -9.96 -10.34 -22.19
CA ASP A 162 -11.22 -11.09 -22.04
C ASP A 162 -11.33 -11.73 -20.65
N GLY A 163 -12.50 -11.64 -20.04
CA GLY A 163 -12.76 -12.19 -18.72
C GLY A 163 -12.23 -11.38 -17.54
N PHE A 164 -11.47 -10.32 -17.77
CA PHE A 164 -10.85 -9.56 -16.67
C PHE A 164 -11.85 -8.98 -15.66
N TYR A 165 -13.06 -8.67 -16.12
CA TYR A 165 -14.11 -8.05 -15.29
C TYR A 165 -15.29 -8.98 -14.97
N ASP A 166 -15.24 -10.26 -15.37
CA ASP A 166 -16.39 -11.17 -15.25
C ASP A 166 -16.83 -11.39 -13.80
N ASP A 167 -15.88 -11.45 -12.88
CA ASP A 167 -16.14 -11.66 -11.46
C ASP A 167 -16.26 -10.35 -10.64
N VAL A 168 -16.27 -9.19 -11.29
CA VAL A 168 -16.39 -7.90 -10.60
C VAL A 168 -17.79 -7.72 -10.05
N VAL A 169 -17.90 -7.67 -8.73
CA VAL A 169 -19.15 -7.40 -8.04
C VAL A 169 -19.50 -5.90 -8.16
N PRO A 170 -20.70 -5.55 -8.63
CA PRO A 170 -21.12 -4.15 -8.71
C PRO A 170 -21.19 -3.49 -7.33
N LEU A 171 -20.79 -2.23 -7.25
CA LEU A 171 -20.93 -1.44 -6.03
C LEU A 171 -22.40 -1.33 -5.62
N THR A 172 -22.67 -1.48 -4.34
CA THR A 172 -23.97 -1.19 -3.73
C THR A 172 -24.26 0.32 -3.71
N ALA A 173 -25.49 0.69 -3.45
CA ALA A 173 -25.86 2.10 -3.35
C ALA A 173 -25.13 2.81 -2.19
N SER A 174 -24.94 2.13 -1.08
CA SER A 174 -24.22 2.67 0.08
C SER A 174 -22.73 2.86 -0.18
N GLU A 175 -22.09 1.95 -0.92
CA GLU A 175 -20.69 2.09 -1.33
C GLU A 175 -20.50 3.25 -2.30
N LYS A 176 -21.41 3.39 -3.28
CA LYS A 176 -21.38 4.55 -4.18
C LYS A 176 -21.52 5.86 -3.43
N GLN A 177 -22.48 5.95 -2.51
CA GLN A 177 -22.66 7.13 -1.69
C GLN A 177 -21.41 7.43 -0.86
N ALA A 178 -20.79 6.43 -0.23
CA ALA A 178 -19.57 6.61 0.55
C ALA A 178 -18.40 7.12 -0.32
N ILE A 179 -18.30 6.67 -1.56
CA ILE A 179 -17.29 7.15 -2.52
C ILE A 179 -17.59 8.60 -2.92
N ASP A 180 -18.84 8.96 -3.19
CA ASP A 180 -19.25 10.30 -3.58
C ASP A 180 -19.03 11.34 -2.45
N GLU A 181 -19.02 10.89 -1.20
CA GLU A 181 -18.74 11.73 -0.02
C GLU A 181 -17.24 11.92 0.25
N ILE A 182 -16.35 11.24 -0.47
CA ILE A 182 -14.90 11.43 -0.34
C ILE A 182 -14.54 12.84 -0.83
N PRO A 183 -13.81 13.65 -0.04
CA PRO A 183 -13.41 14.97 -0.49
C PRO A 183 -12.53 14.91 -1.74
N ASP A 184 -12.85 15.75 -2.72
CA ASP A 184 -11.96 15.96 -3.85
C ASP A 184 -10.64 16.54 -3.35
N VAL A 185 -9.55 16.00 -3.83
CA VAL A 185 -8.22 16.56 -3.62
C VAL A 185 -7.62 16.85 -4.98
N GLU A 186 -7.07 18.05 -5.14
CA GLU A 186 -6.37 18.37 -6.38
C GLU A 186 -5.23 17.38 -6.59
N PRO A 187 -5.09 16.83 -7.80
CA PRO A 187 -3.96 15.99 -8.13
C PRO A 187 -2.66 16.79 -7.92
N THR A 188 -1.81 16.29 -7.04
CA THR A 188 -0.47 16.87 -6.81
C THR A 188 0.58 16.34 -7.79
N LEU A 189 0.13 15.77 -8.92
CA LEU A 189 0.96 15.16 -9.97
C LEU A 189 1.13 16.12 -11.14
#